data_2c02519ffcedfb561708cbbeb39a8ac0
#
_entry.id   2c02519ffcedfb561708cbbeb39a8ac0
#
_cell.length_a   1.000
_cell.length_b   1.000
_cell.length_c   1.000
_cell.angle_alpha   90.00
_cell.angle_beta   90.00
_cell.angle_gamma   90.00
#
_symmetry.space_group_name_H-M   'P 1'
#
loop_
_entity.id
_entity.type
_entity.pdbx_description
1 polymer ?
#
loop_
_entity_poly.entity_id
_entity_poly.type
_entity_poly.pdbx_seq_one_letter_code
_entity_poly.pdbx_strand_id
1 'polypeptide(L)'
;EFSQTVKDEQGETVHEAQGAITMTRPNKLRWETVLPDETSLIADGESVWHVDFFVEQVTVMSQQQAIENNPMVLLTSNSDELWQQYSITQVDNNAFNVSPTAGNGQIRTLTVKFDEAGLTGLVMLDSQKQQSVIQFSKRKFNAVISPEQFTVNVPDGFMLDDQR
;
A
#
# COMPACT_ATOMS: atom_id res chain seq x y z
N GLU A 1 -4.32 -10.22 7.46
CA GLU A 1 -3.58 -9.39 8.41
C GLU A 1 -2.18 -9.14 7.90
N PHE A 2 -1.54 -8.07 8.35
CA PHE A 2 -0.14 -7.78 8.06
C PHE A 2 0.63 -7.39 9.31
N SER A 3 1.93 -7.59 9.27
CA SER A 3 2.93 -6.96 10.13
C SER A 3 3.95 -6.24 9.27
N GLN A 4 4.34 -5.06 9.68
CA GLN A 4 5.32 -4.22 8.99
C GLN A 4 6.46 -3.87 9.95
N THR A 5 7.68 -3.94 9.45
CA THR A 5 8.90 -3.45 10.13
C THR A 5 9.64 -2.54 9.17
N VAL A 6 9.91 -1.32 9.61
CA VAL A 6 10.71 -0.34 8.85
C VAL A 6 12.09 -0.26 9.48
N LYS A 7 13.11 -0.41 8.65
CA LYS A 7 14.52 -0.30 9.02
C LYS A 7 15.18 0.87 8.29
N ASP A 8 16.07 1.54 8.98
CA ASP A 8 16.92 2.58 8.39
C ASP A 8 18.09 2.00 7.57
N GLU A 9 18.92 2.88 7.02
CA GLU A 9 20.13 2.51 6.25
C GLU A 9 21.14 1.68 7.07
N GLN A 10 21.13 1.81 8.40
CA GLN A 10 22.01 1.08 9.32
C GLN A 10 21.42 -0.29 9.69
N GLY A 11 20.17 -0.58 9.29
CA GLY A 11 19.48 -1.81 9.60
C GLY A 11 18.76 -1.80 10.95
N GLU A 12 18.73 -0.65 11.63
CA GLU A 12 18.02 -0.48 12.89
C GLU A 12 16.50 -0.32 12.64
N THR A 13 15.70 -0.97 13.48
CA THR A 13 14.25 -0.84 13.39
C THR A 13 13.81 0.54 13.91
N VAL A 14 13.20 1.33 13.01
CA VAL A 14 12.72 2.69 13.32
C VAL A 14 11.20 2.77 13.45
N HIS A 15 10.47 1.79 12.92
CA HIS A 15 9.01 1.74 13.04
C HIS A 15 8.50 0.31 12.89
N GLU A 16 7.43 -0.01 13.62
CA GLU A 16 6.69 -1.26 13.49
C GLU A 16 5.20 -0.97 13.45
N ALA A 17 4.46 -1.69 12.61
CA ALA A 17 3.03 -1.55 12.49
C ALA A 17 2.35 -2.90 12.27
N GLN A 18 1.07 -2.96 12.64
CA GLN A 18 0.23 -4.14 12.44
C GLN A 18 -1.17 -3.71 12.04
N GLY A 19 -1.82 -4.55 11.25
CA GLY A 19 -3.18 -4.27 10.82
C GLY A 19 -3.76 -5.30 9.87
N ALA A 20 -4.70 -4.84 9.07
CA ALA A 20 -5.39 -5.65 8.08
C ALA A 20 -5.36 -4.98 6.71
N ILE A 21 -5.37 -5.81 5.67
CA ILE A 21 -5.48 -5.34 4.30
C ILE A 21 -6.57 -6.13 3.58
N THR A 22 -7.39 -5.41 2.84
CA THR A 22 -8.37 -5.96 1.91
C THR A 22 -8.13 -5.31 0.55
N MET A 23 -8.00 -6.11 -0.50
CA MET A 23 -7.85 -5.57 -1.85
C MET A 23 -8.69 -6.35 -2.85
N THR A 24 -9.18 -5.65 -3.85
CA THR A 24 -9.81 -6.25 -5.02
C THR A 24 -9.48 -5.46 -6.28
N ARG A 25 -9.29 -6.17 -7.38
CA ARG A 25 -9.13 -5.54 -8.69
C ARG A 25 -10.49 -5.27 -9.33
N PRO A 26 -10.62 -4.17 -10.07
CA PRO A 26 -9.60 -3.14 -10.25
C PRO A 26 -9.62 -2.08 -9.13
N ASN A 27 -8.45 -1.57 -8.80
CA ASN A 27 -8.22 -0.27 -8.15
C ASN A 27 -8.82 -0.07 -6.76
N LYS A 28 -9.14 -1.12 -6.01
CA LYS A 28 -9.73 -1.02 -4.68
C LYS A 28 -8.82 -1.63 -3.62
N LEU A 29 -8.55 -0.86 -2.59
CA LEU A 29 -7.71 -1.21 -1.45
C LEU A 29 -8.29 -0.62 -0.18
N ARG A 30 -8.27 -1.38 0.90
CA ARG A 30 -8.43 -0.91 2.27
C ARG A 30 -7.27 -1.43 3.09
N TRP A 31 -6.47 -0.54 3.61
CA TRP A 31 -5.34 -0.81 4.47
C TRP A 31 -5.59 -0.15 5.81
N GLU A 32 -5.77 -0.93 6.84
CA GLU A 32 -6.05 -0.47 8.20
C GLU A 32 -4.86 -0.80 9.10
N THR A 33 -4.21 0.22 9.62
CA THR A 33 -3.21 0.09 10.68
C THR A 33 -3.90 0.22 12.02
N VAL A 34 -3.63 -0.71 12.92
CA VAL A 34 -4.23 -0.74 14.27
C VAL A 34 -3.19 -0.36 15.33
N LEU A 35 -1.92 -0.65 15.06
CA LEU A 35 -0.79 -0.34 15.91
C LEU A 35 0.36 0.24 15.07
N PRO A 36 1.13 1.22 15.58
CA PRO A 36 1.01 1.88 16.90
C PRO A 36 -0.17 2.86 16.96
N ASP A 37 -0.47 3.55 15.85
CA ASP A 37 -1.54 4.53 15.73
C ASP A 37 -2.57 4.06 14.70
N GLU A 38 -3.84 4.30 14.98
CA GLU A 38 -4.92 3.89 14.09
C GLU A 38 -4.98 4.80 12.87
N THR A 39 -4.79 4.20 11.69
CA THR A 39 -4.94 4.88 10.41
C THR A 39 -5.66 3.98 9.40
N SER A 40 -6.33 4.59 8.42
CA SER A 40 -6.90 3.86 7.29
C SER A 40 -6.50 4.52 5.98
N LEU A 41 -6.01 3.72 5.04
CA LEU A 41 -5.82 4.12 3.65
C LEU A 41 -6.81 3.36 2.78
N ILE A 42 -7.68 4.07 2.08
CA ILE A 42 -8.74 3.48 1.29
C ILE A 42 -8.68 4.01 -0.13
N ALA A 43 -8.45 3.11 -1.11
CA ALA A 43 -8.63 3.39 -2.54
C ALA A 43 -10.00 2.90 -2.96
N ASP A 44 -10.85 3.81 -3.45
CA ASP A 44 -12.23 3.53 -3.85
C ASP A 44 -12.40 3.24 -5.35
N GLY A 45 -11.32 3.43 -6.12
CA GLY A 45 -11.26 3.28 -7.58
C GLY A 45 -10.99 4.60 -8.31
N GLU A 46 -11.21 5.73 -7.67
CA GLU A 46 -10.96 7.08 -8.22
C GLU A 46 -10.03 7.89 -7.33
N SER A 47 -10.24 7.82 -6.04
CA SER A 47 -9.51 8.56 -5.01
C SER A 47 -8.85 7.61 -4.01
N VAL A 48 -7.83 8.12 -3.35
CA VAL A 48 -7.24 7.51 -2.16
C VAL A 48 -7.48 8.43 -0.97
N TRP A 49 -8.06 7.87 0.05
CA TRP A 49 -8.42 8.51 1.30
C TRP A 49 -7.47 8.01 2.40
N HIS A 50 -6.78 8.91 3.05
CA HIS A 50 -5.99 8.62 4.23
C HIS A 50 -6.68 9.23 5.45
N VAL A 51 -7.13 8.38 6.37
CA VAL A 51 -7.77 8.78 7.62
C VAL A 51 -6.77 8.55 8.74
N ASP A 52 -6.43 9.61 9.45
CA ASP A 52 -5.59 9.57 10.64
C ASP A 52 -6.46 9.90 11.85
N PHE A 53 -6.67 8.90 12.72
CA PHE A 53 -7.54 9.03 13.87
C PHE A 53 -6.87 9.74 15.04
N PHE A 54 -5.54 9.81 15.07
CA PHE A 54 -4.81 10.49 16.14
C PHE A 54 -4.84 12.02 15.97
N VAL A 55 -4.68 12.51 14.73
CA VAL A 55 -4.73 13.95 14.43
C VAL A 55 -6.10 14.40 13.93
N GLU A 56 -7.08 13.50 13.85
CA GLU A 56 -8.45 13.76 13.39
C GLU A 56 -8.49 14.44 12.00
N GLN A 57 -7.71 13.87 11.07
CA GLN A 57 -7.60 14.41 9.71
C GLN A 57 -7.91 13.35 8.66
N VAL A 58 -8.59 13.77 7.59
CA VAL A 58 -8.77 13.00 6.37
C VAL A 58 -8.12 13.75 5.23
N THR A 59 -7.16 13.11 4.56
CA THR A 59 -6.56 13.61 3.33
C THR A 59 -7.08 12.79 2.15
N VAL A 60 -7.55 13.45 1.10
CA VAL A 60 -7.98 12.78 -0.13
C VAL A 60 -7.17 13.28 -1.32
N MET A 61 -6.73 12.36 -2.15
CA MET A 61 -5.98 12.64 -3.38
C MET A 61 -6.46 11.75 -4.51
N SER A 62 -6.13 12.11 -5.76
CA SER A 62 -6.41 11.22 -6.88
C SER A 62 -5.60 9.91 -6.75
N GLN A 63 -6.16 8.81 -7.24
CA GLN A 63 -5.47 7.51 -7.16
C GLN A 63 -4.16 7.51 -7.95
N GLN A 64 -4.08 8.27 -9.03
CA GLN A 64 -2.85 8.42 -9.82
C GLN A 64 -1.71 9.06 -9.00
N GLN A 65 -2.00 10.13 -8.27
CA GLN A 65 -1.01 10.77 -7.37
C GLN A 65 -0.58 9.84 -6.22
N ALA A 66 -1.53 9.05 -5.70
CA ALA A 66 -1.27 8.16 -4.59
C ALA A 66 -0.32 7.00 -4.95
N ILE A 67 -0.35 6.52 -6.20
CA ILE A 67 0.50 5.42 -6.66
C ILE A 67 1.98 5.77 -6.57
N GLU A 68 2.35 7.01 -6.85
CA GLU A 68 3.74 7.49 -6.77
C GLU A 68 4.31 7.37 -5.35
N ASN A 69 3.45 7.50 -4.34
CA ASN A 69 3.83 7.47 -2.93
C ASN A 69 3.47 6.15 -2.24
N ASN A 70 2.56 5.37 -2.82
CA ASN A 70 2.12 4.12 -2.23
C ASN A 70 1.97 3.01 -3.30
N PRO A 71 3.02 2.21 -3.51
CA PRO A 71 3.01 1.15 -4.52
C PRO A 71 1.99 0.03 -4.25
N MET A 72 1.40 -0.03 -3.05
CA MET A 72 0.30 -0.97 -2.78
C MET A 72 -0.92 -0.68 -3.64
N VAL A 73 -1.18 0.59 -3.93
CA VAL A 73 -2.27 0.99 -4.82
C VAL A 73 -2.01 0.48 -6.24
N LEU A 74 -0.74 0.48 -6.69
CA LEU A 74 -0.34 -0.08 -7.98
C LEU A 74 -0.71 -1.57 -8.11
N LEU A 75 -0.56 -2.36 -7.05
CA LEU A 75 -0.86 -3.80 -7.07
C LEU A 75 -2.34 -4.10 -7.33
N THR A 76 -3.22 -3.14 -7.12
CA THR A 76 -4.66 -3.27 -7.42
C THR A 76 -5.00 -2.89 -8.85
N SER A 77 -4.11 -2.20 -9.55
CA SER A 77 -4.36 -1.73 -10.92
C SER A 77 -4.30 -2.85 -11.96
N ASN A 78 -5.18 -2.75 -12.95
CA ASN A 78 -5.16 -3.56 -14.17
C ASN A 78 -4.86 -2.71 -15.43
N SER A 79 -4.39 -1.46 -15.27
CA SER A 79 -4.03 -0.56 -16.37
C SER A 79 -2.68 -0.93 -16.96
N ASP A 80 -2.64 -1.36 -18.21
CA ASP A 80 -1.41 -1.65 -18.94
C ASP A 80 -0.53 -0.39 -19.08
N GLU A 81 -1.15 0.78 -19.31
CA GLU A 81 -0.43 2.06 -19.41
C GLU A 81 0.32 2.40 -18.12
N LEU A 82 -0.30 2.12 -16.97
CA LEU A 82 0.33 2.34 -15.68
C LEU A 82 1.48 1.35 -15.47
N TRP A 83 1.29 0.08 -15.76
CA TRP A 83 2.32 -0.94 -15.58
C TRP A 83 3.53 -0.75 -16.53
N GLN A 84 3.35 -0.15 -17.70
CA GLN A 84 4.45 0.22 -18.61
C GLN A 84 5.42 1.26 -18.03
N GLN A 85 5.02 1.98 -16.98
CA GLN A 85 5.87 2.94 -16.28
C GLN A 85 6.82 2.24 -15.27
N TYR A 86 6.72 0.92 -15.13
CA TYR A 86 7.52 0.13 -14.21
C TYR A 86 8.28 -0.97 -14.94
N SER A 87 9.48 -1.23 -14.47
CA SER A 87 10.28 -2.40 -14.84
C SER A 87 10.03 -3.52 -13.85
N ILE A 88 9.74 -4.70 -14.35
CA ILE A 88 9.51 -5.91 -13.53
C ILE A 88 10.63 -6.89 -13.81
N THR A 89 11.36 -7.30 -12.77
CA THR A 89 12.47 -8.24 -12.87
C THR A 89 12.27 -9.36 -11.86
N GLN A 90 12.36 -10.59 -12.31
CA GLN A 90 12.36 -11.74 -11.42
C GLN A 90 13.69 -11.80 -10.67
N VAL A 91 13.65 -11.86 -9.34
CA VAL A 91 14.85 -11.90 -8.47
C VAL A 91 15.02 -13.23 -7.77
N ASP A 92 13.94 -14.00 -7.66
CA ASP A 92 13.91 -15.36 -7.13
C ASP A 92 12.72 -16.12 -7.74
N ASN A 93 12.64 -17.43 -7.53
CA ASN A 93 11.54 -18.27 -8.07
C ASN A 93 10.14 -17.71 -7.74
N ASN A 94 10.00 -17.08 -6.57
CA ASN A 94 8.74 -16.56 -6.05
C ASN A 94 8.82 -15.09 -5.66
N ALA A 95 9.75 -14.32 -6.23
CA ALA A 95 9.92 -12.91 -5.93
C ALA A 95 10.22 -12.08 -7.18
N PHE A 96 9.57 -10.92 -7.27
CA PHE A 96 9.71 -9.98 -8.38
C PHE A 96 9.97 -8.57 -7.84
N ASN A 97 10.95 -7.89 -8.45
CA ASN A 97 11.17 -6.47 -8.22
C ASN A 97 10.35 -5.65 -9.22
N VAL A 98 9.65 -4.67 -8.71
CA VAL A 98 8.92 -3.65 -9.46
C VAL A 98 9.59 -2.30 -9.17
N SER A 99 10.10 -1.64 -10.18
CA SER A 99 10.81 -0.36 -10.06
C SER A 99 10.31 0.65 -11.08
N PRO A 100 10.08 1.93 -10.70
CA PRO A 100 9.70 2.96 -11.64
C PRO A 100 10.79 3.14 -12.71
N THR A 101 10.42 3.25 -13.97
CA THR A 101 11.37 3.50 -15.06
C THR A 101 11.91 4.93 -15.04
N ALA A 102 11.13 5.90 -14.54
CA ALA A 102 11.48 7.31 -14.50
C ALA A 102 12.38 7.70 -13.31
N GLY A 103 12.55 6.86 -12.31
CA GLY A 103 13.51 7.07 -11.20
C GLY A 103 13.22 8.26 -10.24
N ASN A 104 12.07 8.91 -10.36
CA ASN A 104 11.77 10.17 -9.67
C ASN A 104 10.87 9.99 -8.43
N GLY A 105 10.40 8.79 -8.14
CA GLY A 105 9.49 8.52 -7.03
C GLY A 105 10.20 8.37 -5.67
N GLN A 106 9.42 8.45 -4.60
CA GLN A 106 9.90 8.16 -3.25
C GLN A 106 10.26 6.69 -3.08
N ILE A 107 9.57 5.80 -3.76
CA ILE A 107 9.84 4.36 -3.74
C ILE A 107 10.77 3.99 -4.90
N ARG A 108 11.94 3.41 -4.57
CA ARG A 108 12.91 2.94 -5.55
C ARG A 108 12.59 1.54 -6.06
N THR A 109 12.21 0.66 -5.16
CA THR A 109 11.94 -0.73 -5.49
C THR A 109 10.85 -1.29 -4.60
N LEU A 110 9.92 -2.01 -5.19
CA LEU A 110 8.95 -2.86 -4.51
C LEU A 110 9.27 -4.31 -4.86
N THR A 111 9.68 -5.11 -3.88
CA THR A 111 9.82 -6.55 -4.05
C THR A 111 8.51 -7.22 -3.62
N VAL A 112 7.89 -7.93 -4.54
CA VAL A 112 6.65 -8.68 -4.31
C VAL A 112 6.99 -10.15 -4.15
N LYS A 113 6.57 -10.77 -3.05
CA LYS A 113 6.86 -12.16 -2.71
C LYS A 113 5.59 -13.00 -2.72
N PHE A 114 5.72 -14.21 -3.25
CA PHE A 114 4.62 -15.17 -3.40
C PHE A 114 4.97 -16.52 -2.79
N ASP A 115 3.95 -17.33 -2.55
CA ASP A 115 4.02 -18.77 -2.38
C ASP A 115 2.95 -19.43 -3.28
N GLU A 116 2.74 -20.74 -3.14
CA GLU A 116 1.75 -21.48 -3.93
C GLU A 116 0.31 -20.96 -3.74
N ALA A 117 0.01 -20.37 -2.58
CA ALA A 117 -1.30 -19.82 -2.28
C ALA A 117 -1.48 -18.37 -2.79
N GLY A 118 -0.39 -17.63 -3.06
CA GLY A 118 -0.43 -16.24 -3.54
C GLY A 118 0.53 -15.31 -2.79
N LEU A 119 0.17 -14.04 -2.68
CA LEU A 119 1.01 -12.99 -2.09
C LEU A 119 1.33 -13.27 -0.61
N THR A 120 2.63 -13.33 -0.26
CA THR A 120 3.11 -13.58 1.11
C THR A 120 3.63 -12.34 1.80
N GLY A 121 4.15 -11.38 1.04
CA GLY A 121 4.74 -10.19 1.60
C GLY A 121 5.34 -9.26 0.57
N LEU A 122 5.79 -8.13 1.05
CA LEU A 122 6.38 -7.05 0.27
C LEU A 122 7.62 -6.54 0.96
N VAL A 123 8.59 -6.07 0.18
CA VAL A 123 9.71 -5.30 0.67
C VAL A 123 9.79 -4.03 -0.17
N MET A 124 9.68 -2.88 0.46
CA MET A 124 9.84 -1.58 -0.18
C MET A 124 11.17 -0.96 0.22
N LEU A 125 11.89 -0.42 -0.75
CA LEU A 125 13.06 0.40 -0.55
C LEU A 125 12.75 1.80 -1.06
N ASP A 126 12.88 2.80 -0.19
CA ASP A 126 12.64 4.20 -0.55
C ASP A 126 13.91 4.95 -0.98
N SER A 127 13.75 6.22 -1.34
CA SER A 127 14.84 7.09 -1.76
C SER A 127 15.80 7.45 -0.60
N GLN A 128 15.37 7.30 0.65
CA GLN A 128 16.17 7.54 1.85
C GLN A 128 16.88 6.25 2.34
N LYS A 129 16.80 5.17 1.54
CA LYS A 129 17.31 3.83 1.85
C LYS A 129 16.64 3.17 3.06
N GLN A 130 15.47 3.62 3.43
CA GLN A 130 14.67 2.90 4.41
C GLN A 130 14.05 1.68 3.75
N GLN A 131 14.06 0.57 4.48
CA GLN A 131 13.48 -0.69 4.04
C GLN A 131 12.25 -1.03 4.86
N SER A 132 11.11 -1.10 4.20
CA SER A 132 9.84 -1.51 4.80
C SER A 132 9.56 -2.96 4.43
N VAL A 133 9.53 -3.84 5.40
CA VAL A 133 9.22 -5.27 5.23
C VAL A 133 7.81 -5.52 5.74
N ILE A 134 6.94 -6.01 4.86
CA ILE A 134 5.55 -6.33 5.17
C ILE A 134 5.35 -7.83 4.98
N GLN A 135 4.81 -8.49 5.99
CA GLN A 135 4.48 -9.91 5.96
C GLN A 135 2.97 -10.09 6.14
N PHE A 136 2.39 -10.94 5.31
CA PHE A 136 0.97 -11.25 5.36
C PHE A 136 0.71 -12.57 6.08
N SER A 137 -0.27 -12.55 6.97
CA SER A 137 -0.77 -13.72 7.70
C SER A 137 -2.29 -13.84 7.55
N LYS A 138 -2.85 -14.99 7.93
CA LYS A 138 -4.29 -15.28 7.87
C LYS A 138 -4.92 -14.89 6.52
N ARG A 139 -4.20 -15.16 5.44
CA ARG A 139 -4.56 -14.77 4.08
C ARG A 139 -5.80 -15.52 3.59
N LYS A 140 -6.68 -14.79 2.91
CA LYS A 140 -7.85 -15.34 2.22
C LYS A 140 -7.85 -14.81 0.80
N PHE A 141 -7.82 -15.71 -0.18
CA PHE A 141 -7.86 -15.36 -1.59
C PHE A 141 -9.24 -15.66 -2.18
N ASN A 142 -9.61 -14.90 -3.22
CA ASN A 142 -10.88 -15.03 -3.92
C ASN A 142 -12.12 -14.93 -3.01
N ALA A 143 -12.00 -14.18 -1.90
CA ALA A 143 -13.12 -13.89 -1.03
C ALA A 143 -14.10 -12.92 -1.69
N VAL A 144 -15.39 -13.11 -1.42
CA VAL A 144 -16.39 -12.12 -1.80
C VAL A 144 -16.29 -10.95 -0.84
N ILE A 145 -15.99 -9.76 -1.40
CA ILE A 145 -15.81 -8.52 -0.64
C ILE A 145 -16.95 -7.58 -0.98
N SER A 146 -17.64 -7.09 0.05
CA SER A 146 -18.69 -6.09 -0.13
C SER A 146 -18.08 -4.77 -0.63
N PRO A 147 -18.68 -4.12 -1.66
CA PRO A 147 -18.23 -2.81 -2.13
C PRO A 147 -18.18 -1.72 -1.05
N GLU A 148 -19.02 -1.85 -0.03
CA GLU A 148 -19.08 -0.93 1.12
C GLU A 148 -17.78 -0.86 1.92
N GLN A 149 -16.94 -1.91 1.83
CA GLN A 149 -15.62 -1.90 2.48
C GLN A 149 -14.67 -0.86 1.89
N PHE A 150 -14.96 -0.35 0.71
CA PHE A 150 -14.13 0.67 0.04
C PHE A 150 -14.79 2.05 0.03
N THR A 151 -15.83 2.25 0.82
CA THR A 151 -16.45 3.56 1.03
C THR A 151 -15.83 4.27 2.22
N VAL A 152 -15.72 5.59 2.13
CA VAL A 152 -15.19 6.43 3.20
C VAL A 152 -16.30 7.36 3.69
N ASN A 153 -16.54 7.33 4.99
CA ASN A 153 -17.34 8.35 5.67
C ASN A 153 -16.35 9.20 6.50
N VAL A 154 -16.26 10.48 6.20
CA VAL A 154 -15.47 11.41 7.00
C VAL A 154 -16.11 11.52 8.39
N PRO A 155 -15.40 11.15 9.48
CA PRO A 155 -15.99 11.24 10.81
C PRO A 155 -16.31 12.68 11.20
N ASP A 156 -17.33 12.86 12.03
CA ASP A 156 -17.70 14.19 12.52
C ASP A 156 -16.54 14.83 13.31
N GLY A 157 -16.21 16.06 12.96
CA GLY A 157 -15.14 16.83 13.59
C GLY A 157 -13.75 16.68 12.95
N PHE A 158 -13.57 15.72 12.03
CA PHE A 158 -12.31 15.57 11.31
C PHE A 158 -12.12 16.68 10.28
N MET A 159 -10.88 17.14 10.19
CA MET A 159 -10.48 18.07 9.14
C MET A 159 -10.33 17.33 7.81
N LEU A 160 -10.98 17.83 6.75
CA LEU A 160 -10.83 17.31 5.40
C LEU A 160 -9.84 18.16 4.61
N ASP A 161 -8.76 17.53 4.15
CA ASP A 161 -7.78 18.09 3.22
C ASP A 161 -7.96 17.43 1.84
N ASP A 162 -8.60 18.16 0.92
CA ASP A 162 -8.87 17.67 -0.45
C ASP A 162 -7.78 18.17 -1.40
N GLN A 163 -6.95 17.26 -1.89
CA GLN A 163 -5.82 17.49 -2.77
C GLN A 163 -6.04 16.97 -4.21
N ARG A 164 -7.29 16.65 -4.57
CA ARG A 164 -7.62 16.12 -5.89
C ARG A 164 -7.56 17.16 -6.99
#